data_7b40f5ccd729a61c66bad1e574b1eaef
#
_entry.id   7b40f5ccd729a61c66bad1e574b1eaef
#
_cell.length_a   1.000
_cell.length_b   1.000
_cell.length_c   1.000
_cell.angle_alpha   90.00
_cell.angle_beta   90.00
_cell.angle_gamma   90.00
#
_symmetry.space_group_name_H-M   'P 1'
#
loop_
_entity.id
_entity.type
_entity.pdbx_description
1 polymer ?
#
loop_
_entity_poly.entity_id
_entity_poly.type
_entity_poly.pdbx_seq_one_letter_code
_entity_poly.pdbx_strand_id
1 'polypeptide(L)'
;RDEKLMKSLIISEICRVLPNNKITKPIDEFAGLRAAVSIILRMNGGSIEILFILRALRDGDPWSGQIAFPGGHSEPQDQSMRETAERETLEEIGIDLNKVAKYLGEIEPVSAIPRKTRKELKVFPFVYLLNDPEPFTNLNYEVSEIIWGSLIDMYRGDSQTEYMFKMDGKEQSFPGYDLGAHTVWGLTYRMIHIFFEAADSDWQFNLSKRS
;
A
#
# COMPACT_ATOMS: atom_id res chain seq x y z
N ARG A 1 9.42 -26.49 -7.28
CA ARG A 1 8.08 -27.05 -6.89
C ARG A 1 7.53 -26.31 -5.68
N ASP A 2 8.37 -26.04 -4.66
CA ASP A 2 7.98 -25.39 -3.42
C ASP A 2 7.62 -23.91 -3.61
N GLU A 3 8.29 -23.21 -4.52
CA GLU A 3 8.05 -21.80 -4.80
C GLU A 3 6.67 -21.55 -5.44
N LYS A 4 6.25 -22.40 -6.37
CA LYS A 4 4.92 -22.30 -7.01
C LYS A 4 3.80 -22.65 -6.03
N LEU A 5 4.03 -23.66 -5.16
CA LEU A 5 3.09 -24.05 -4.12
C LEU A 5 2.93 -22.94 -3.06
N MET A 6 4.03 -22.27 -2.67
CA MET A 6 4.02 -21.20 -1.70
C MET A 6 3.35 -19.92 -2.24
N LYS A 7 3.56 -19.58 -3.53
CA LYS A 7 2.85 -18.48 -4.21
C LYS A 7 1.32 -18.71 -4.23
N SER A 8 0.90 -19.95 -4.49
CA SER A 8 -0.52 -20.33 -4.45
C SER A 8 -1.10 -20.30 -3.03
N LEU A 9 -0.33 -20.70 -2.04
CA LEU A 9 -0.75 -20.70 -0.63
C LEU A 9 -0.96 -19.26 -0.11
N ILE A 10 -0.10 -18.31 -0.46
CA ILE A 10 -0.23 -16.91 -0.02
C ILE A 10 -1.51 -16.29 -0.56
N ILE A 11 -1.84 -16.43 -1.83
CA ILE A 11 -3.07 -15.85 -2.41
C ILE A 11 -4.32 -16.49 -1.81
N SER A 12 -4.33 -17.81 -1.65
CA SER A 12 -5.47 -18.51 -1.06
C SER A 12 -5.70 -18.08 0.39
N GLU A 13 -4.63 -17.89 1.13
CA GLU A 13 -4.67 -17.45 2.51
C GLU A 13 -5.15 -16.00 2.62
N ILE A 14 -4.61 -15.08 1.84
CA ILE A 14 -5.07 -13.69 1.75
C ILE A 14 -6.58 -13.64 1.46
N CYS A 15 -7.04 -14.37 0.44
CA CYS A 15 -8.46 -14.43 0.08
C CYS A 15 -9.35 -15.05 1.15
N ARG A 16 -8.81 -15.89 2.02
CA ARG A 16 -9.51 -16.55 3.11
C ARG A 16 -9.59 -15.68 4.37
N VAL A 17 -8.50 -15.03 4.72
CA VAL A 17 -8.33 -14.35 6.01
C VAL A 17 -8.85 -12.92 5.96
N LEU A 18 -8.48 -12.14 4.96
CA LEU A 18 -8.80 -10.71 4.90
C LEU A 18 -10.31 -10.39 4.96
N PRO A 19 -11.22 -11.13 4.30
CA PRO A 19 -12.65 -10.85 4.40
C PRO A 19 -13.21 -10.95 5.82
N ASN A 20 -12.51 -11.64 6.71
CA ASN A 20 -12.87 -11.84 8.10
C ASN A 20 -12.01 -11.02 9.08
N ASN A 21 -11.07 -10.24 8.57
CA ASN A 21 -10.23 -9.39 9.39
C ASN A 21 -11.09 -8.31 10.06
N LYS A 22 -10.97 -8.19 11.37
CA LYS A 22 -11.68 -7.18 12.16
C LYS A 22 -10.70 -6.11 12.56
N ILE A 23 -10.90 -4.90 12.07
CA ILE A 23 -10.17 -3.74 12.57
C ILE A 23 -10.59 -3.44 14.00
N THR A 24 -9.61 -3.15 14.85
CA THR A 24 -9.85 -2.94 16.29
C THR A 24 -10.30 -1.51 16.60
N LYS A 25 -10.08 -0.57 15.69
CA LYS A 25 -10.40 0.84 15.87
C LYS A 25 -11.43 1.30 14.83
N PRO A 26 -12.71 1.48 15.22
CA PRO A 26 -13.75 1.95 14.31
C PRO A 26 -13.42 3.30 13.69
N ILE A 27 -13.80 3.47 12.44
CA ILE A 27 -13.58 4.68 11.63
C ILE A 27 -14.26 5.91 12.27
N ASP A 28 -15.42 5.72 12.88
CA ASP A 28 -16.33 6.79 13.31
C ASP A 28 -15.83 7.57 14.55
N GLU A 29 -14.87 7.05 15.28
CA GLU A 29 -14.36 7.68 16.51
C GLU A 29 -13.20 8.65 16.29
N PHE A 30 -12.74 8.83 15.03
CA PHE A 30 -11.58 9.66 14.73
C PHE A 30 -11.98 11.05 14.19
N ALA A 31 -11.68 12.09 14.96
CA ALA A 31 -11.98 13.50 14.64
C ALA A 31 -10.87 14.20 13.80
N GLY A 32 -9.79 13.51 13.45
CA GLY A 32 -8.65 14.07 12.69
C GLY A 32 -8.83 14.03 11.17
N LEU A 33 -7.75 14.28 10.45
CA LEU A 33 -7.70 14.13 9.00
C LEU A 33 -7.78 12.65 8.62
N ARG A 34 -8.58 12.35 7.58
CA ARG A 34 -8.78 10.98 7.08
C ARG A 34 -8.34 10.89 5.64
N ALA A 35 -7.64 9.82 5.32
CA ALA A 35 -7.31 9.43 3.96
C ALA A 35 -7.53 7.93 3.79
N ALA A 36 -7.71 7.48 2.57
CA ALA A 36 -7.83 6.07 2.26
C ALA A 36 -6.97 5.70 1.07
N VAL A 37 -6.45 4.47 1.06
CA VAL A 37 -5.59 3.96 0.00
C VAL A 37 -6.03 2.57 -0.43
N SER A 38 -5.70 2.21 -1.67
CA SER A 38 -5.95 0.90 -2.24
C SER A 38 -4.67 0.09 -2.33
N ILE A 39 -4.61 -1.04 -1.62
CA ILE A 39 -3.59 -2.08 -1.80
C ILE A 39 -4.08 -3.00 -2.91
N ILE A 40 -3.52 -2.85 -4.09
CA ILE A 40 -3.97 -3.55 -5.31
C ILE A 40 -3.00 -4.67 -5.64
N LEU A 41 -3.52 -5.89 -5.67
CA LEU A 41 -2.78 -7.10 -6.00
C LEU A 41 -3.15 -7.58 -7.41
N ARG A 42 -2.18 -8.20 -8.09
CA ARG A 42 -2.43 -8.96 -9.34
C ARG A 42 -1.67 -10.27 -9.36
N MET A 43 -2.18 -11.21 -10.13
CA MET A 43 -1.47 -12.44 -10.49
C MET A 43 -0.88 -12.26 -11.89
N ASN A 44 0.44 -12.22 -12.00
CA ASN A 44 1.14 -12.07 -13.27
C ASN A 44 2.18 -13.18 -13.45
N GLY A 45 2.04 -14.01 -14.51
CA GLY A 45 2.97 -15.10 -14.80
C GLY A 45 3.17 -16.10 -13.66
N GLY A 46 2.17 -16.27 -12.78
CA GLY A 46 2.24 -17.11 -11.57
C GLY A 46 2.91 -16.44 -10.36
N SER A 47 3.25 -15.16 -10.44
CA SER A 47 3.74 -14.33 -9.33
C SER A 47 2.64 -13.41 -8.83
N ILE A 48 2.65 -13.11 -7.53
CA ILE A 48 1.81 -12.06 -6.95
C ILE A 48 2.60 -10.78 -6.94
N GLU A 49 2.00 -9.74 -7.49
CA GLU A 49 2.55 -8.40 -7.50
C GLU A 49 1.61 -7.42 -6.80
N ILE A 50 2.19 -6.38 -6.22
CA ILE A 50 1.50 -5.28 -5.54
C ILE A 50 1.78 -3.98 -6.27
N LEU A 51 0.73 -3.18 -6.48
CA LEU A 51 0.80 -1.92 -7.20
C LEU A 51 1.24 -0.79 -6.28
N PHE A 52 2.15 0.02 -6.78
CA PHE A 52 2.53 1.32 -6.23
C PHE A 52 2.41 2.41 -7.28
N ILE A 53 2.29 3.65 -6.85
CA ILE A 53 2.44 4.84 -7.64
C ILE A 53 3.70 5.61 -7.24
N LEU A 54 4.41 6.17 -8.22
CA LEU A 54 5.39 7.22 -7.97
C LEU A 54 4.64 8.56 -8.02
N ARG A 55 4.56 9.25 -6.89
CA ARG A 55 3.94 10.58 -6.82
C ARG A 55 4.75 11.59 -7.62
N ALA A 56 4.08 12.39 -8.45
CA ALA A 56 4.73 13.45 -9.21
C ALA A 56 5.41 14.48 -8.29
N LEU A 57 6.50 15.07 -8.78
CA LEU A 57 7.19 16.13 -8.05
C LEU A 57 6.31 17.40 -8.04
N ARG A 58 5.95 17.86 -6.86
CA ARG A 58 5.08 19.03 -6.65
C ARG A 58 5.60 19.89 -5.49
N ASP A 59 5.69 21.17 -5.73
CA ASP A 59 6.06 22.12 -4.68
C ASP A 59 5.00 22.13 -3.58
N GLY A 60 5.49 21.99 -2.35
CA GLY A 60 4.60 22.03 -1.19
C GLY A 60 3.99 20.71 -0.76
N ASP A 61 4.05 19.65 -1.54
CA ASP A 61 3.64 18.30 -1.13
C ASP A 61 4.76 17.61 -0.35
N PRO A 62 4.55 17.27 0.93
CA PRO A 62 5.58 16.60 1.76
C PRO A 62 5.88 15.16 1.31
N TRP A 63 5.03 14.55 0.48
CA TRP A 63 5.18 13.20 -0.06
C TRP A 63 5.54 13.18 -1.55
N SER A 64 5.89 14.33 -2.10
CA SER A 64 6.32 14.50 -3.49
C SER A 64 7.48 13.57 -3.83
N GLY A 65 7.40 12.86 -4.95
CA GLY A 65 8.43 11.93 -5.42
C GLY A 65 8.56 10.64 -4.59
N GLN A 66 7.64 10.36 -3.68
CA GLN A 66 7.64 9.12 -2.90
C GLN A 66 6.80 8.03 -3.55
N ILE A 67 7.16 6.78 -3.24
CA ILE A 67 6.37 5.60 -3.59
C ILE A 67 5.24 5.44 -2.58
N ALA A 68 4.02 5.33 -3.08
CA ALA A 68 2.80 5.22 -2.28
C ALA A 68 1.82 4.22 -2.89
N PHE A 69 0.80 3.86 -2.13
CA PHE A 69 -0.42 3.27 -2.68
C PHE A 69 -1.29 4.38 -3.28
N PRO A 70 -2.07 4.11 -4.35
CA PRO A 70 -3.05 5.07 -4.84
C PRO A 70 -4.09 5.37 -3.76
N GLY A 71 -4.44 6.64 -3.62
CA GLY A 71 -5.37 7.09 -2.59
C GLY A 71 -5.17 8.54 -2.17
N GLY A 72 -6.08 9.03 -1.34
CA GLY A 72 -6.07 10.42 -0.91
C GLY A 72 -7.02 10.73 0.24
N HIS A 73 -7.29 12.01 0.44
CA HIS A 73 -8.15 12.49 1.51
C HIS A 73 -9.63 12.20 1.25
N SER A 74 -10.37 11.90 2.33
CA SER A 74 -11.82 11.79 2.23
C SER A 74 -12.45 13.15 1.93
N GLU A 75 -13.46 13.12 1.07
CA GLU A 75 -14.27 14.26 0.70
C GLU A 75 -15.70 14.14 1.26
N PRO A 76 -16.44 15.27 1.41
CA PRO A 76 -17.78 15.24 2.02
C PRO A 76 -18.80 14.36 1.29
N GLN A 77 -18.61 14.12 -0.01
CA GLN A 77 -19.47 13.25 -0.82
C GLN A 77 -19.20 11.76 -0.67
N ASP A 78 -18.01 11.38 -0.14
CA ASP A 78 -17.65 9.98 0.07
C ASP A 78 -18.52 9.39 1.19
N GLN A 79 -19.26 8.33 0.90
CA GLN A 79 -20.15 7.67 1.87
C GLN A 79 -19.36 6.76 2.83
N SER A 80 -18.13 6.40 2.47
CA SER A 80 -17.24 5.56 3.26
C SER A 80 -15.77 5.79 2.91
N MET A 81 -14.85 5.39 3.79
CA MET A 81 -13.42 5.44 3.50
C MET A 81 -13.03 4.50 2.36
N ARG A 82 -13.77 3.42 2.17
CA ARG A 82 -13.60 2.53 1.03
C ARG A 82 -13.93 3.24 -0.28
N GLU A 83 -15.03 3.98 -0.33
CA GLU A 83 -15.39 4.78 -1.50
C GLU A 83 -14.34 5.86 -1.80
N THR A 84 -13.76 6.49 -0.76
CA THR A 84 -12.61 7.39 -0.92
C THR A 84 -11.45 6.69 -1.65
N ALA A 85 -11.05 5.48 -1.21
CA ALA A 85 -9.96 4.75 -1.84
C ALA A 85 -10.26 4.39 -3.30
N GLU A 86 -11.49 3.97 -3.60
CA GLU A 86 -11.95 3.62 -4.95
C GLU A 86 -11.99 4.84 -5.87
N ARG A 87 -12.53 5.98 -5.40
CA ARG A 87 -12.57 7.24 -6.14
C ARG A 87 -11.16 7.75 -6.47
N GLU A 88 -10.30 7.85 -5.47
CA GLU A 88 -8.92 8.30 -5.64
C GLU A 88 -8.13 7.41 -6.59
N THR A 89 -8.30 6.10 -6.51
CA THR A 89 -7.66 5.15 -7.44
C THR A 89 -8.11 5.38 -8.88
N LEU A 90 -9.42 5.61 -9.08
CA LEU A 90 -9.95 5.92 -10.41
C LEU A 90 -9.42 7.27 -10.93
N GLU A 91 -9.34 8.29 -10.09
CA GLU A 91 -8.85 9.63 -10.45
C GLU A 91 -7.36 9.65 -10.73
N GLU A 92 -6.55 8.96 -9.93
CA GLU A 92 -5.09 8.96 -10.03
C GLU A 92 -4.56 8.09 -11.18
N ILE A 93 -5.10 6.87 -11.35
CA ILE A 93 -4.56 5.87 -12.27
C ILE A 93 -5.58 5.27 -13.25
N GLY A 94 -6.83 5.69 -13.22
CA GLY A 94 -7.87 5.26 -14.16
C GLY A 94 -8.43 3.85 -13.93
N ILE A 95 -8.08 3.20 -12.82
CA ILE A 95 -8.55 1.85 -12.50
C ILE A 95 -9.86 1.93 -11.71
N ASP A 96 -10.97 1.50 -12.32
CA ASP A 96 -12.27 1.36 -11.65
C ASP A 96 -12.32 0.02 -10.90
N LEU A 97 -11.91 0.04 -9.62
CA LEU A 97 -11.81 -1.16 -8.79
C LEU A 97 -13.14 -1.90 -8.64
N ASN A 98 -14.27 -1.19 -8.68
CA ASN A 98 -15.60 -1.82 -8.60
C ASN A 98 -15.93 -2.68 -9.81
N LYS A 99 -15.29 -2.42 -10.97
CA LYS A 99 -15.50 -3.18 -12.21
C LYS A 99 -14.48 -4.28 -12.43
N VAL A 100 -13.21 -4.00 -12.07
CA VAL A 100 -12.08 -4.84 -12.51
C VAL A 100 -11.39 -5.59 -11.38
N ALA A 101 -11.83 -5.45 -10.14
CA ALA A 101 -11.19 -6.07 -8.98
C ALA A 101 -12.20 -6.72 -8.03
N LYS A 102 -11.72 -7.75 -7.31
CA LYS A 102 -12.41 -8.31 -6.17
C LYS A 102 -11.92 -7.59 -4.90
N TYR A 103 -12.84 -7.02 -4.13
CA TYR A 103 -12.55 -6.54 -2.79
C TYR A 103 -12.24 -7.72 -1.86
N LEU A 104 -11.12 -7.66 -1.15
CA LEU A 104 -10.68 -8.73 -0.23
C LEU A 104 -10.87 -8.37 1.25
N GLY A 105 -10.91 -7.09 1.60
CA GLY A 105 -11.03 -6.65 2.99
C GLY A 105 -10.22 -5.39 3.28
N GLU A 106 -10.17 -5.04 4.55
CA GLU A 106 -9.43 -3.91 5.08
C GLU A 106 -8.42 -4.36 6.14
N ILE A 107 -7.40 -3.57 6.36
CA ILE A 107 -6.41 -3.78 7.42
C ILE A 107 -6.40 -2.61 8.40
N GLU A 108 -5.72 -2.78 9.54
CA GLU A 108 -5.64 -1.74 10.56
C GLU A 108 -5.16 -0.41 9.98
N PRO A 109 -5.84 0.71 10.32
CA PRO A 109 -5.45 2.03 9.86
C PRO A 109 -4.12 2.46 10.47
N VAL A 110 -3.37 3.25 9.71
CA VAL A 110 -2.06 3.75 10.11
C VAL A 110 -2.15 5.24 10.40
N SER A 111 -1.61 5.66 11.56
CA SER A 111 -1.51 7.07 11.90
C SER A 111 -0.20 7.67 11.40
N ALA A 112 -0.30 8.86 10.81
CA ALA A 112 0.82 9.71 10.45
C ALA A 112 0.59 11.13 11.00
N ILE A 113 1.67 11.82 11.34
CA ILE A 113 1.62 13.24 11.73
C ILE A 113 2.40 14.03 10.68
N PRO A 114 1.72 14.59 9.66
CA PRO A 114 2.39 15.40 8.66
C PRO A 114 3.03 16.63 9.32
N ARG A 115 4.30 16.87 9.05
CA ARG A 115 5.08 17.95 9.69
C ARG A 115 4.45 19.33 9.54
N LYS A 116 3.84 19.62 8.39
CA LYS A 116 3.25 20.93 8.09
C LYS A 116 1.98 21.21 8.88
N THR A 117 1.09 20.23 8.98
CA THR A 117 -0.23 20.44 9.59
C THR A 117 -0.24 20.19 11.09
N ARG A 118 0.70 19.37 11.60
CA ARG A 118 0.74 18.84 12.97
C ARG A 118 -0.56 18.18 13.43
N LYS A 119 -1.53 17.97 12.51
CA LYS A 119 -2.78 17.25 12.77
C LYS A 119 -2.55 15.78 12.48
N GLU A 120 -3.07 14.93 13.34
CA GLU A 120 -3.03 13.49 13.10
C GLU A 120 -3.83 13.17 11.83
N LEU A 121 -3.21 12.41 10.93
CA LEU A 121 -3.82 11.85 9.74
C LEU A 121 -3.94 10.34 9.95
N LYS A 122 -5.16 9.79 9.83
CA LYS A 122 -5.35 8.35 9.72
C LYS A 122 -5.53 7.95 8.27
N VAL A 123 -4.78 6.93 7.86
CA VAL A 123 -4.84 6.33 6.53
C VAL A 123 -5.46 4.94 6.66
N PHE A 124 -6.54 4.70 5.92
CA PHE A 124 -7.34 3.47 5.91
C PHE A 124 -7.03 2.66 4.67
N PRO A 125 -6.34 1.51 4.78
CA PRO A 125 -5.98 0.69 3.63
C PRO A 125 -7.07 -0.36 3.33
N PHE A 126 -7.45 -0.46 2.05
CA PHE A 126 -8.39 -1.43 1.49
C PHE A 126 -7.70 -2.32 0.47
N VAL A 127 -7.93 -3.62 0.52
CA VAL A 127 -7.20 -4.61 -0.29
C VAL A 127 -8.07 -5.15 -1.41
N TYR A 128 -7.50 -5.17 -2.61
CA TYR A 128 -8.16 -5.60 -3.84
C TYR A 128 -7.28 -6.59 -4.61
N LEU A 129 -7.91 -7.53 -5.29
CA LEU A 129 -7.28 -8.42 -6.25
C LEU A 129 -7.87 -8.16 -7.64
N LEU A 130 -7.03 -7.78 -8.60
CA LEU A 130 -7.46 -7.58 -9.98
C LEU A 130 -7.92 -8.90 -10.62
N ASN A 131 -9.00 -8.82 -11.38
CA ASN A 131 -9.52 -9.94 -12.17
C ASN A 131 -8.65 -10.19 -13.42
N ASP A 132 -8.07 -9.12 -13.98
CA ASP A 132 -7.14 -9.13 -15.11
C ASP A 132 -5.80 -8.51 -14.65
N PRO A 133 -4.65 -9.14 -14.92
CA PRO A 133 -3.36 -8.60 -14.54
C PRO A 133 -2.96 -7.33 -15.31
N GLU A 134 -3.59 -7.05 -16.46
CA GLU A 134 -3.30 -5.90 -17.32
C GLU A 134 -4.53 -4.96 -17.44
N PRO A 135 -4.92 -4.27 -16.36
CA PRO A 135 -6.05 -3.35 -16.40
C PRO A 135 -5.72 -2.14 -17.25
N PHE A 136 -6.73 -1.54 -17.87
CA PHE A 136 -6.57 -0.22 -18.47
C PHE A 136 -6.15 0.80 -17.41
N THR A 137 -5.15 1.61 -17.72
CA THR A 137 -4.65 2.68 -16.84
C THR A 137 -4.61 4.01 -17.55
N ASN A 138 -4.91 5.09 -16.83
CA ASN A 138 -4.82 6.45 -17.31
C ASN A 138 -4.35 7.34 -16.15
N LEU A 139 -3.07 7.73 -16.17
CA LEU A 139 -2.48 8.50 -15.10
C LEU A 139 -2.92 9.96 -15.16
N ASN A 140 -3.29 10.52 -14.01
CA ASN A 140 -3.48 11.95 -13.89
C ASN A 140 -2.14 12.67 -13.63
N TYR A 141 -2.19 13.99 -13.44
CA TYR A 141 -1.00 14.82 -13.22
C TYR A 141 -0.32 14.62 -11.84
N GLU A 142 -0.91 13.87 -10.94
CA GLU A 142 -0.39 13.58 -9.59
C GLU A 142 0.50 12.35 -9.56
N VAL A 143 0.40 11.50 -10.58
CA VAL A 143 1.12 10.23 -10.69
C VAL A 143 2.08 10.27 -11.87
N SER A 144 3.36 10.05 -11.59
CA SER A 144 4.39 9.96 -12.64
C SER A 144 4.50 8.56 -13.24
N GLU A 145 4.27 7.53 -12.43
CA GLU A 145 4.51 6.13 -12.85
C GLU A 145 3.71 5.16 -11.99
N ILE A 146 3.31 4.04 -12.59
CA ILE A 146 2.82 2.84 -11.88
C ILE A 146 3.95 1.83 -11.79
N ILE A 147 4.20 1.30 -10.61
CA ILE A 147 5.27 0.34 -10.33
C ILE A 147 4.65 -0.92 -9.72
N TRP A 148 5.03 -2.08 -10.25
CA TRP A 148 4.65 -3.36 -9.70
C TRP A 148 5.81 -3.99 -8.94
N GLY A 149 5.60 -4.31 -7.67
CA GLY A 149 6.59 -4.98 -6.83
C GLY A 149 6.24 -6.44 -6.56
N SER A 150 7.24 -7.28 -6.44
CA SER A 150 7.06 -8.69 -6.06
C SER A 150 6.62 -8.80 -4.59
N LEU A 151 5.37 -9.20 -4.36
CA LEU A 151 4.85 -9.36 -3.00
C LEU A 151 5.61 -10.45 -2.23
N ILE A 152 6.01 -11.52 -2.92
CA ILE A 152 6.70 -12.64 -2.29
C ILE A 152 8.11 -12.27 -1.82
N ASP A 153 8.84 -11.43 -2.59
CA ASP A 153 10.19 -11.02 -2.22
C ASP A 153 10.13 -10.07 -1.02
N MET A 154 9.11 -9.21 -0.93
CA MET A 154 8.84 -8.38 0.25
C MET A 154 8.50 -9.24 1.47
N TYR A 155 7.60 -10.21 1.31
CA TYR A 155 7.16 -11.10 2.39
C TYR A 155 8.32 -11.93 2.97
N ARG A 156 9.23 -12.41 2.13
CA ARG A 156 10.43 -13.16 2.53
C ARG A 156 11.55 -12.28 3.06
N GLY A 157 11.50 -10.97 2.84
CA GLY A 157 12.56 -10.02 3.12
C GLY A 157 13.69 -10.03 2.09
N ASP A 158 13.53 -10.68 0.94
CA ASP A 158 14.55 -10.76 -0.11
C ASP A 158 14.79 -9.39 -0.78
N SER A 159 13.78 -8.50 -0.79
CA SER A 159 13.87 -7.12 -1.30
C SER A 159 14.15 -6.07 -0.21
N GLN A 160 14.49 -6.49 1.01
CA GLN A 160 14.83 -5.56 2.10
C GLN A 160 16.02 -4.68 1.76
N THR A 161 15.88 -3.37 2.01
CA THR A 161 16.92 -2.37 1.79
C THR A 161 16.86 -1.25 2.82
N GLU A 162 17.76 -0.30 2.73
CA GLU A 162 17.78 0.93 3.53
C GLU A 162 17.58 2.14 2.62
N TYR A 163 16.72 3.04 3.05
CA TYR A 163 16.49 4.32 2.40
C TYR A 163 17.14 5.44 3.22
N MET A 164 18.08 6.17 2.60
CA MET A 164 18.71 7.34 3.24
C MET A 164 17.87 8.57 2.97
N PHE A 165 17.34 9.16 4.02
CA PHE A 165 16.54 10.38 3.94
C PHE A 165 17.15 11.49 4.78
N LYS A 166 17.28 12.68 4.16
CA LYS A 166 17.80 13.86 4.84
C LYS A 166 16.71 14.56 5.62
N MET A 167 16.79 14.53 6.96
CA MET A 167 15.85 15.11 7.87
C MET A 167 16.53 16.14 8.78
N ASP A 168 16.04 17.39 8.75
CA ASP A 168 16.60 18.50 9.55
C ASP A 168 18.13 18.66 9.38
N GLY A 169 18.62 18.48 8.14
CA GLY A 169 20.04 18.58 7.79
C GLY A 169 20.89 17.34 8.11
N LYS A 170 20.30 16.31 8.74
CA LYS A 170 20.96 15.03 9.06
C LYS A 170 20.44 13.92 8.18
N GLU A 171 21.33 13.07 7.69
CA GLU A 171 20.95 11.82 7.01
C GLU A 171 20.52 10.80 8.04
N GLN A 172 19.39 10.17 7.79
CA GLN A 172 18.85 9.07 8.60
C GLN A 172 18.53 7.90 7.68
N SER A 173 18.87 6.69 8.13
CA SER A 173 18.50 5.45 7.45
C SER A 173 17.15 4.96 7.94
N PHE A 174 16.30 4.59 6.99
CA PHE A 174 14.99 3.98 7.22
C PHE A 174 14.91 2.64 6.50
N PRO A 175 14.23 1.64 7.09
CA PRO A 175 14.01 0.38 6.40
C PRO A 175 13.08 0.58 5.20
N GLY A 176 13.29 -0.21 4.14
CA GLY A 176 12.49 -0.16 2.94
C GLY A 176 12.52 -1.45 2.14
N TYR A 177 11.77 -1.47 1.05
CA TYR A 177 11.81 -2.51 0.03
C TYR A 177 12.35 -1.95 -1.27
N ASP A 178 13.32 -2.63 -1.86
CA ASP A 178 13.91 -2.31 -3.15
C ASP A 178 12.96 -2.70 -4.28
N LEU A 179 12.65 -1.76 -5.16
CA LEU A 179 11.91 -1.93 -6.40
C LEU A 179 12.79 -1.65 -7.65
N GLY A 180 14.10 -1.76 -7.52
CA GLY A 180 15.07 -1.42 -8.56
C GLY A 180 15.41 0.07 -8.58
N ALA A 181 14.71 0.87 -9.40
CA ALA A 181 14.94 2.32 -9.46
C ALA A 181 14.38 3.09 -8.25
N HIS A 182 13.52 2.46 -7.45
CA HIS A 182 12.78 3.10 -6.36
C HIS A 182 12.83 2.28 -5.08
N THR A 183 12.57 2.94 -3.96
CA THR A 183 12.48 2.28 -2.65
C THR A 183 11.14 2.60 -2.00
N VAL A 184 10.41 1.58 -1.57
CA VAL A 184 9.24 1.73 -0.68
C VAL A 184 9.74 1.88 0.74
N TRP A 185 9.40 2.98 1.42
CA TRP A 185 9.80 3.24 2.80
C TRP A 185 8.70 3.99 3.57
N GLY A 186 8.92 4.29 4.83
CA GLY A 186 8.04 5.14 5.63
C GLY A 186 6.64 4.55 5.82
N LEU A 187 5.60 5.34 5.55
CA LEU A 187 4.21 4.96 5.80
C LEU A 187 3.76 3.78 4.94
N THR A 188 4.14 3.79 3.66
CA THR A 188 3.82 2.71 2.72
C THR A 188 4.45 1.39 3.14
N TYR A 189 5.72 1.40 3.53
CA TYR A 189 6.43 0.24 4.09
C TYR A 189 5.71 -0.31 5.33
N ARG A 190 5.30 0.57 6.25
CA ARG A 190 4.56 0.17 7.45
C ARG A 190 3.21 -0.47 7.13
N MET A 191 2.47 0.05 6.15
CA MET A 191 1.21 -0.55 5.70
C MET A 191 1.39 -1.96 5.11
N ILE A 192 2.49 -2.21 4.38
CA ILE A 192 2.83 -3.55 3.87
C ILE A 192 3.03 -4.54 5.03
N HIS A 193 3.71 -4.13 6.10
CA HIS A 193 3.91 -4.99 7.26
C HIS A 193 2.58 -5.34 7.95
N ILE A 194 1.72 -4.35 8.16
CA ILE A 194 0.38 -4.58 8.73
C ILE A 194 -0.45 -5.50 7.81
N PHE A 195 -0.31 -5.35 6.49
CA PHE A 195 -0.95 -6.24 5.54
C PHE A 195 -0.45 -7.68 5.69
N PHE A 196 0.86 -7.90 5.83
CA PHE A 196 1.41 -9.24 6.05
C PHE A 196 0.94 -9.85 7.36
N GLU A 197 0.94 -9.09 8.45
CA GLU A 197 0.43 -9.52 9.76
C GLU A 197 -1.06 -9.88 9.70
N ALA A 198 -1.86 -9.12 8.96
CA ALA A 198 -3.29 -9.40 8.78
C ALA A 198 -3.54 -10.62 7.89
N ALA A 199 -2.70 -10.85 6.87
CA ALA A 199 -2.82 -11.97 5.95
C ALA A 199 -2.27 -13.29 6.53
N ASP A 200 -1.28 -13.21 7.42
CA ASP A 200 -0.61 -14.34 8.04
C ASP A 200 -0.20 -13.98 9.47
N SER A 201 -0.94 -14.48 10.45
CA SER A 201 -0.69 -14.22 11.88
C SER A 201 0.66 -14.77 12.38
N ASP A 202 1.24 -15.72 11.67
CA ASP A 202 2.54 -16.31 12.00
C ASP A 202 3.71 -15.59 11.31
N TRP A 203 3.41 -14.62 10.44
CA TRP A 203 4.43 -13.83 9.77
C TRP A 203 5.23 -13.02 10.79
N GLN A 204 6.54 -13.22 10.79
CA GLN A 204 7.46 -12.48 11.61
C GLN A 204 8.46 -11.74 10.72
N PHE A 205 8.58 -10.45 10.95
CA PHE A 205 9.60 -9.65 10.29
C PHE A 205 11.00 -10.10 10.73
N ASN A 206 11.72 -10.77 9.86
CA ASN A 206 13.04 -11.33 10.16
C ASN A 206 14.15 -10.32 9.81
N LEU A 207 14.53 -9.47 10.78
CA LEU A 207 15.68 -8.56 10.67
C LEU A 207 17.04 -9.31 10.60
N SER A 208 17.06 -10.63 10.85
CA SER A 208 18.29 -11.41 11.04
C SER A 208 18.95 -11.92 9.75
N LYS A 209 18.38 -11.67 8.56
CA LYS A 209 19.02 -12.03 7.28
C LYS A 209 20.07 -11.04 6.78
N ARG A 210 20.55 -10.14 7.66
CA ARG A 210 21.67 -9.25 7.38
C ARG A 210 22.96 -9.90 7.94
N SER A 211 23.62 -10.72 7.15
CA SER A 211 25.03 -11.07 7.32
C SER A 211 25.70 -11.18 5.95
#